data_be18d25e008e8113d104013ce9ab317a
#
_entry.id   be18d25e008e8113d104013ce9ab317a
#
_cell.length_a   1.000
_cell.length_b   1.000
_cell.length_c   1.000
_cell.angle_alpha   90.00
_cell.angle_beta   90.00
_cell.angle_gamma   90.00
#
_symmetry.space_group_name_H-M   'P 1'
#
loop_
_entity.id
_entity.type
_entity.pdbx_description
1 polymer ?
#
loop_
_entity_poly.entity_id
_entity_poly.type
_entity_poly.pdbx_seq_one_letter_code
_entity_poly.pdbx_strand_id
1 'polypeptide(L)'
;MSVFLPYEKMWDMPLGGTSTEKQIPHWFGNIVWVVVAFVFKICFRYRVDGRENLRAFNKKSGVLLVANHTSFLDVACMYIACRPSQWVRLLGRETLFDNARGLVGQILSRVGAFPIKRDASDRVAIKRATRNLKNNELVGILPEGTRRGKGTKKPEIHSGAAFIAKMGRAPILPMTVRN
;
A
#
# COMPACT_ATOMS: atom_id res chain seq x y z
N MET A 1 -14.58 -26.48 -6.56
CA MET A 1 -13.27 -25.86 -6.26
C MET A 1 -13.44 -24.37 -6.44
N SER A 2 -13.20 -23.57 -5.39
CA SER A 2 -13.32 -22.10 -5.48
C SER A 2 -12.24 -21.59 -6.43
N VAL A 3 -12.65 -20.93 -7.52
CA VAL A 3 -11.77 -20.31 -8.51
C VAL A 3 -10.94 -19.15 -7.89
N PHE A 4 -11.28 -18.74 -6.67
CA PHE A 4 -10.60 -17.66 -5.97
C PHE A 4 -9.79 -18.19 -4.80
N LEU A 5 -8.48 -17.98 -4.85
CA LEU A 5 -7.59 -18.18 -3.71
C LEU A 5 -8.10 -17.31 -2.53
N PRO A 6 -8.19 -17.85 -1.30
CA PRO A 6 -8.51 -17.04 -0.13
C PRO A 6 -7.57 -15.83 -0.06
N TYR A 7 -8.13 -14.62 0.00
CA TYR A 7 -7.34 -13.39 -0.10
C TYR A 7 -6.33 -13.24 1.05
N GLU A 8 -6.56 -13.88 2.19
CA GLU A 8 -5.66 -13.88 3.33
C GLU A 8 -4.30 -14.52 3.01
N LYS A 9 -4.29 -15.53 2.14
CA LYS A 9 -3.04 -16.16 1.70
C LYS A 9 -2.16 -15.22 0.89
N MET A 10 -2.76 -14.26 0.17
CA MET A 10 -2.03 -13.30 -0.65
C MET A 10 -1.21 -12.31 0.17
N TRP A 11 -1.57 -12.04 1.43
CA TRP A 11 -0.86 -11.08 2.27
C TRP A 11 0.60 -11.47 2.54
N ASP A 12 0.90 -12.76 2.47
CA ASP A 12 2.22 -13.32 2.71
C ASP A 12 2.94 -13.76 1.43
N MET A 13 2.30 -13.61 0.25
CA MET A 13 2.88 -13.92 -1.05
C MET A 13 3.70 -12.74 -1.59
N PRO A 14 4.82 -12.99 -2.30
CA PRO A 14 5.54 -11.94 -3.00
C PRO A 14 4.71 -11.42 -4.19
N LEU A 15 4.95 -10.16 -4.54
CA LEU A 15 4.42 -9.57 -5.77
C LEU A 15 5.30 -9.98 -6.95
N GLY A 16 4.70 -10.54 -7.99
CA GLY A 16 5.42 -10.87 -9.22
C GLY A 16 4.97 -12.16 -9.87
N GLY A 17 5.62 -12.50 -10.98
CA GLY A 17 5.41 -13.74 -11.69
C GLY A 17 4.06 -13.91 -12.39
N THR A 18 3.81 -15.13 -12.84
CA THR A 18 2.61 -15.53 -13.59
C THR A 18 1.69 -16.49 -12.82
N SER A 19 2.17 -17.06 -11.72
CA SER A 19 1.45 -18.05 -10.94
C SER A 19 0.73 -17.44 -9.74
N THR A 20 -0.59 -17.66 -9.66
CA THR A 20 -1.42 -17.24 -8.52
C THR A 20 -1.22 -18.10 -7.26
N GLU A 21 -0.61 -19.27 -7.38
CA GLU A 21 -0.44 -20.19 -6.24
C GLU A 21 0.75 -19.81 -5.34
N LYS A 22 1.81 -19.23 -5.94
CA LYS A 22 3.06 -18.88 -5.23
C LYS A 22 3.31 -17.39 -5.16
N GLN A 23 2.69 -16.62 -6.06
CA GLN A 23 2.94 -15.18 -6.19
C GLN A 23 1.64 -14.47 -6.58
N ILE A 24 1.54 -13.19 -6.23
CA ILE A 24 0.46 -12.33 -6.71
C ILE A 24 0.83 -11.86 -8.12
N PRO A 25 0.08 -12.26 -9.17
CA PRO A 25 0.43 -11.92 -10.54
C PRO A 25 0.20 -10.42 -10.82
N HIS A 26 1.09 -9.82 -11.59
CA HIS A 26 1.03 -8.40 -11.91
C HIS A 26 -0.11 -7.99 -12.83
N TRP A 27 -0.66 -8.90 -13.64
CA TRP A 27 -1.65 -8.55 -14.65
C TRP A 27 -2.90 -7.87 -14.07
N PHE A 28 -3.40 -8.40 -12.95
CA PHE A 28 -4.58 -7.81 -12.29
C PHE A 28 -4.29 -6.40 -11.77
N GLY A 29 -3.17 -6.23 -11.08
CA GLY A 29 -2.73 -4.92 -10.60
C GLY A 29 -2.47 -3.93 -11.74
N ASN A 30 -1.98 -4.39 -12.91
CA ASN A 30 -1.84 -3.56 -14.10
C ASN A 30 -3.19 -3.05 -14.60
N ILE A 31 -4.20 -3.92 -14.69
CA ILE A 31 -5.55 -3.51 -15.08
C ILE A 31 -6.10 -2.49 -14.10
N VAL A 32 -6.04 -2.78 -12.79
CA VAL A 32 -6.52 -1.85 -11.76
C VAL A 32 -5.78 -0.51 -11.85
N TRP A 33 -4.46 -0.53 -12.04
CA TRP A 33 -3.67 0.70 -12.19
C TRP A 33 -4.10 1.52 -13.41
N VAL A 34 -4.29 0.89 -14.58
CA VAL A 34 -4.72 1.58 -15.81
C VAL A 34 -6.08 2.23 -15.61
N VAL A 35 -7.05 1.48 -15.04
CA VAL A 35 -8.40 1.99 -14.80
C VAL A 35 -8.37 3.16 -13.81
N VAL A 36 -7.69 3.01 -12.67
CA VAL A 36 -7.61 4.06 -11.64
C VAL A 36 -6.86 5.28 -12.17
N ALA A 37 -5.73 5.09 -12.86
CA ALA A 37 -4.95 6.19 -13.43
C ALA A 37 -5.74 6.94 -14.51
N PHE A 38 -6.53 6.24 -15.33
CA PHE A 38 -7.40 6.84 -16.35
C PHE A 38 -8.50 7.69 -15.70
N VAL A 39 -9.19 7.16 -14.68
CA VAL A 39 -10.21 7.90 -13.94
C VAL A 39 -9.60 9.15 -13.29
N PHE A 40 -8.44 9.02 -12.64
CA PHE A 40 -7.77 10.16 -12.02
C PHE A 40 -7.32 11.21 -13.03
N LYS A 41 -6.90 10.80 -14.23
CA LYS A 41 -6.51 11.72 -15.29
C LYS A 41 -7.70 12.50 -15.86
N ILE A 42 -8.88 11.90 -15.93
CA ILE A 42 -10.09 12.54 -16.49
C ILE A 42 -10.82 13.36 -15.43
N CYS A 43 -11.07 12.75 -14.25
CA CYS A 43 -11.93 13.37 -13.23
C CYS A 43 -11.14 14.33 -12.32
N PHE A 44 -9.83 14.16 -12.21
CA PHE A 44 -8.97 14.98 -11.35
C PHE A 44 -7.75 15.45 -12.16
N ARG A 45 -7.34 16.69 -11.96
CA ARG A 45 -6.10 17.22 -12.56
C ARG A 45 -4.87 16.62 -11.90
N TYR A 46 -4.78 15.28 -11.89
CA TYR A 46 -3.76 14.54 -11.18
C TYR A 46 -2.37 14.75 -11.76
N ARG A 47 -1.43 15.15 -10.92
CA ARG A 47 -0.02 15.36 -11.24
C ARG A 47 0.85 14.68 -10.19
N VAL A 48 2.00 14.19 -10.59
CA VAL A 48 3.01 13.62 -9.68
C VAL A 48 4.34 14.26 -9.97
N ASP A 49 4.87 14.93 -8.96
CA ASP A 49 6.20 15.54 -8.99
C ASP A 49 7.15 14.69 -8.11
N GLY A 50 8.44 14.65 -8.40
CA GLY A 50 9.44 13.94 -7.59
C GLY A 50 9.49 12.42 -7.81
N ARG A 51 8.97 11.89 -8.92
CA ARG A 51 9.07 10.45 -9.24
C ARG A 51 10.50 9.95 -9.37
N GLU A 52 11.42 10.80 -9.71
CA GLU A 52 12.86 10.52 -9.79
C GLU A 52 13.41 10.06 -8.45
N ASN A 53 12.93 10.60 -7.33
CA ASN A 53 13.32 10.19 -6.00
C ASN A 53 12.98 8.73 -5.72
N LEU A 54 11.81 8.28 -6.18
CA LEU A 54 11.41 6.88 -6.06
C LEU A 54 12.23 5.97 -6.99
N ARG A 55 12.51 6.42 -8.22
CA ARG A 55 13.30 5.66 -9.19
C ARG A 55 14.73 5.40 -8.73
N ALA A 56 15.30 6.31 -7.93
CA ALA A 56 16.65 6.15 -7.38
C ALA A 56 16.78 4.86 -6.54
N PHE A 57 15.70 4.40 -5.94
CA PHE A 57 15.66 3.17 -5.13
C PHE A 57 15.19 1.92 -5.89
N ASN A 58 14.86 2.04 -7.18
CA ASN A 58 14.18 0.97 -7.94
C ASN A 58 14.88 -0.38 -7.80
N LYS A 59 14.25 -1.32 -7.10
CA LYS A 59 14.70 -2.71 -6.85
C LYS A 59 16.06 -2.85 -6.15
N LYS A 60 16.73 -1.77 -5.78
CA LYS A 60 18.03 -1.79 -5.10
C LYS A 60 17.87 -1.99 -3.59
N SER A 61 16.79 -1.45 -3.04
CA SER A 61 16.46 -1.59 -1.62
C SER A 61 14.94 -1.49 -1.43
N GLY A 62 14.44 -2.04 -0.32
CA GLY A 62 13.10 -1.72 0.13
C GLY A 62 13.00 -0.25 0.53
N VAL A 63 11.82 0.34 0.36
CA VAL A 63 11.57 1.74 0.72
C VAL A 63 10.25 1.83 1.47
N LEU A 64 10.24 2.54 2.59
CA LEU A 64 9.00 2.87 3.28
C LEU A 64 8.49 4.23 2.80
N LEU A 65 7.41 4.20 2.02
CA LEU A 65 6.72 5.39 1.56
C LEU A 65 5.74 5.86 2.64
N VAL A 66 5.88 7.10 3.08
CA VAL A 66 5.07 7.68 4.17
C VAL A 66 4.31 8.88 3.63
N ALA A 67 2.97 8.86 3.70
CA ALA A 67 2.15 9.97 3.21
C ALA A 67 1.19 10.48 4.27
N ASN A 68 0.75 11.75 4.11
CA ASN A 68 -0.35 12.31 4.87
C ASN A 68 -1.69 11.65 4.49
N HIS A 69 -2.70 11.78 5.36
CA HIS A 69 -4.01 11.16 5.14
C HIS A 69 -5.15 12.17 5.33
N THR A 70 -5.64 12.71 4.24
CA THR A 70 -6.75 13.67 4.22
C THR A 70 -8.02 13.08 3.61
N SER A 71 -7.86 12.18 2.64
CA SER A 71 -8.95 11.58 1.87
C SER A 71 -8.75 10.08 1.67
N PHE A 72 -9.81 9.35 1.34
CA PHE A 72 -9.69 7.97 0.85
C PHE A 72 -8.91 7.88 -0.46
N LEU A 73 -8.94 8.95 -1.25
CA LEU A 73 -8.24 9.01 -2.53
C LEU A 73 -6.72 9.03 -2.38
N ASP A 74 -6.19 9.41 -1.20
CA ASP A 74 -4.74 9.46 -0.96
C ASP A 74 -4.08 8.10 -1.20
N VAL A 75 -4.76 7.01 -0.81
CA VAL A 75 -4.28 5.65 -1.03
C VAL A 75 -4.19 5.33 -2.52
N ALA A 76 -5.21 5.74 -3.30
CA ALA A 76 -5.20 5.59 -4.75
C ALA A 76 -4.12 6.47 -5.39
N CYS A 77 -3.96 7.72 -4.95
CA CYS A 77 -2.88 8.60 -5.39
C CYS A 77 -1.51 7.97 -5.16
N MET A 78 -1.27 7.41 -3.96
CA MET A 78 -0.03 6.71 -3.64
C MET A 78 0.19 5.51 -4.58
N TYR A 79 -0.84 4.69 -4.80
CA TYR A 79 -0.78 3.53 -5.68
C TYR A 79 -0.42 3.90 -7.12
N ILE A 80 -1.09 4.90 -7.70
CA ILE A 80 -0.84 5.31 -9.09
C ILE A 80 0.46 6.11 -9.24
N ALA A 81 0.91 6.83 -8.20
CA ALA A 81 2.17 7.58 -8.22
C ALA A 81 3.39 6.66 -8.33
N CYS A 82 3.36 5.50 -7.68
CA CYS A 82 4.48 4.56 -7.68
C CYS A 82 4.66 3.84 -9.03
N ARG A 83 3.59 3.71 -9.80
CA ARG A 83 3.60 3.03 -11.09
C ARG A 83 3.98 3.99 -12.24
N PRO A 84 4.55 3.50 -13.34
CA PRO A 84 4.94 2.11 -13.63
C PRO A 84 6.26 1.67 -12.99
N SER A 85 6.94 2.51 -12.23
CA SER A 85 8.30 2.25 -11.74
C SER A 85 8.37 1.09 -10.76
N GLN A 86 7.47 1.08 -9.76
CA GLN A 86 7.47 0.07 -8.70
C GLN A 86 6.05 -0.30 -8.28
N TRP A 87 5.92 -1.51 -7.71
CA TRP A 87 4.71 -1.96 -7.02
C TRP A 87 4.79 -1.57 -5.55
N VAL A 88 3.71 -0.97 -5.05
CA VAL A 88 3.60 -0.60 -3.64
C VAL A 88 2.69 -1.56 -2.90
N ARG A 89 3.15 -2.03 -1.76
CA ARG A 89 2.38 -2.77 -0.77
C ARG A 89 1.74 -1.78 0.20
N LEU A 90 0.43 -1.67 0.19
CA LEU A 90 -0.27 -0.71 1.02
C LEU A 90 -0.82 -1.35 2.29
N LEU A 91 -0.62 -0.70 3.44
CA LEU A 91 -1.28 -1.10 4.67
C LEU A 91 -2.68 -0.51 4.72
N GLY A 92 -3.68 -1.38 4.83
CA GLY A 92 -5.09 -1.01 4.95
C GLY A 92 -5.68 -1.46 6.26
N ARG A 93 -6.71 -0.76 6.77
CA ARG A 93 -7.45 -1.21 7.96
C ARG A 93 -8.07 -2.58 7.68
N GLU A 94 -7.95 -3.53 8.64
CA GLU A 94 -8.47 -4.89 8.52
C GLU A 94 -9.94 -4.93 8.07
N THR A 95 -10.79 -4.10 8.66
CA THR A 95 -12.22 -4.04 8.32
C THR A 95 -12.53 -3.68 6.85
N LEU A 96 -11.56 -3.14 6.10
CA LEU A 96 -11.75 -2.88 4.66
C LEU A 96 -11.76 -4.17 3.84
N PHE A 97 -11.04 -5.19 4.30
CA PHE A 97 -10.92 -6.45 3.57
C PHE A 97 -12.19 -7.30 3.64
N ASP A 98 -12.99 -7.14 4.70
CA ASP A 98 -14.24 -7.87 4.90
C ASP A 98 -15.44 -7.21 4.18
N ASN A 99 -15.27 -5.99 3.66
CA ASN A 99 -16.34 -5.27 2.98
C ASN A 99 -16.82 -6.01 1.72
N ALA A 100 -18.11 -5.83 1.42
CA ALA A 100 -18.78 -6.46 0.29
C ALA A 100 -18.58 -7.99 0.25
N ARG A 101 -18.73 -8.67 1.40
CA ARG A 101 -18.54 -10.13 1.55
C ARG A 101 -17.15 -10.59 1.10
N GLY A 102 -16.10 -9.79 1.38
CA GLY A 102 -14.72 -10.09 1.04
C GLY A 102 -14.31 -9.72 -0.40
N LEU A 103 -15.21 -9.19 -1.23
CA LEU A 103 -14.86 -8.76 -2.59
C LEU A 103 -13.79 -7.66 -2.58
N VAL A 104 -13.92 -6.69 -1.66
CA VAL A 104 -12.91 -5.62 -1.48
C VAL A 104 -11.57 -6.23 -1.07
N GLY A 105 -11.57 -7.22 -0.17
CA GLY A 105 -10.37 -7.97 0.22
C GLY A 105 -9.71 -8.67 -0.95
N GLN A 106 -10.49 -9.29 -1.84
CA GLN A 106 -9.98 -9.91 -3.07
C GLN A 106 -9.27 -8.90 -3.98
N ILE A 107 -9.84 -7.71 -4.16
CA ILE A 107 -9.23 -6.66 -4.99
C ILE A 107 -7.98 -6.11 -4.33
N LEU A 108 -8.09 -5.69 -3.06
CA LEU A 108 -6.99 -5.08 -2.32
C LEU A 108 -5.77 -6.01 -2.20
N SER A 109 -6.02 -7.29 -1.90
CA SER A 109 -4.93 -8.27 -1.78
C SER A 109 -4.22 -8.52 -3.12
N ARG A 110 -4.97 -8.55 -4.24
CA ARG A 110 -4.38 -8.70 -5.59
C ARG A 110 -3.56 -7.48 -6.04
N VAL A 111 -3.86 -6.31 -5.54
CA VAL A 111 -3.00 -5.13 -5.78
C VAL A 111 -1.87 -5.01 -4.76
N GLY A 112 -1.71 -6.01 -3.89
CA GLY A 112 -0.60 -6.10 -2.95
C GLY A 112 -0.86 -5.49 -1.58
N ALA A 113 -2.08 -5.02 -1.29
CA ALA A 113 -2.40 -4.51 0.04
C ALA A 113 -2.54 -5.65 1.06
N PHE A 114 -2.27 -5.32 2.33
CA PHE A 114 -2.43 -6.24 3.45
C PHE A 114 -2.96 -5.50 4.69
N PRO A 115 -3.67 -6.21 5.59
CA PRO A 115 -4.35 -5.58 6.72
C PRO A 115 -3.40 -5.17 7.83
N ILE A 116 -3.84 -4.15 8.57
CA ILE A 116 -3.31 -3.75 9.87
C ILE A 116 -4.46 -3.53 10.86
N LYS A 117 -4.30 -4.07 12.08
CA LYS A 117 -5.16 -3.78 13.24
C LYS A 117 -4.70 -2.48 13.90
N ARG A 118 -5.61 -1.52 14.05
CA ARG A 118 -5.25 -0.19 14.57
C ARG A 118 -5.27 -0.11 16.09
N ASP A 119 -6.10 -0.93 16.72
CA ASP A 119 -6.41 -0.83 18.16
C ASP A 119 -5.42 -1.62 19.02
N ALA A 120 -4.42 -2.24 18.42
CA ALA A 120 -3.38 -3.01 19.10
C ALA A 120 -2.06 -2.91 18.33
N SER A 121 -0.95 -3.20 19.01
CA SER A 121 0.34 -3.38 18.35
C SER A 121 0.28 -4.63 17.46
N ASP A 122 -0.03 -4.44 16.18
CA ASP A 122 -0.16 -5.55 15.22
C ASP A 122 1.21 -6.07 14.79
N ARG A 123 1.73 -6.99 15.60
CA ARG A 123 3.03 -7.64 15.33
C ARG A 123 3.06 -8.38 13.99
N VAL A 124 1.92 -8.88 13.51
CA VAL A 124 1.82 -9.61 12.25
C VAL A 124 1.98 -8.63 11.08
N ALA A 125 1.25 -7.51 11.09
CA ALA A 125 1.38 -6.48 10.07
C ALA A 125 2.80 -5.88 10.05
N ILE A 126 3.39 -5.62 11.21
CA ILE A 126 4.78 -5.15 11.32
C ILE A 126 5.75 -6.16 10.71
N LYS A 127 5.60 -7.45 11.04
CA LYS A 127 6.45 -8.52 10.49
C LYS A 127 6.31 -8.61 8.97
N ARG A 128 5.08 -8.50 8.43
CA ARG A 128 4.83 -8.47 6.97
C ARG A 128 5.50 -7.28 6.30
N ALA A 129 5.25 -6.07 6.82
CA ALA A 129 5.88 -4.86 6.30
C ALA A 129 7.40 -4.95 6.30
N THR A 130 7.99 -5.38 7.42
CA THR A 130 9.44 -5.55 7.56
C THR A 130 10.01 -6.58 6.57
N ARG A 131 9.32 -7.71 6.39
CA ARG A 131 9.72 -8.74 5.41
C ARG A 131 9.67 -8.18 3.98
N ASN A 132 8.60 -7.47 3.62
CA ASN A 132 8.45 -6.91 2.28
C ASN A 132 9.56 -5.87 2.00
N LEU A 133 9.91 -5.03 2.97
CA LEU A 133 11.04 -4.11 2.86
C LEU A 133 12.38 -4.85 2.66
N LYS A 134 12.63 -5.93 3.40
CA LYS A 134 13.84 -6.76 3.24
C LYS A 134 13.90 -7.48 1.89
N ASN A 135 12.77 -7.72 1.26
CA ASN A 135 12.65 -8.26 -0.08
C ASN A 135 12.73 -7.20 -1.18
N ASN A 136 13.20 -5.99 -0.84
CA ASN A 136 13.32 -4.86 -1.75
C ASN A 136 11.97 -4.39 -2.34
N GLU A 137 10.88 -4.63 -1.62
CA GLU A 137 9.56 -4.14 -2.00
C GLU A 137 9.31 -2.73 -1.43
N LEU A 138 8.45 -1.99 -2.11
CA LEU A 138 7.96 -0.69 -1.64
C LEU A 138 6.76 -0.90 -0.72
N VAL A 139 6.82 -0.37 0.49
CA VAL A 139 5.73 -0.43 1.46
C VAL A 139 5.21 0.98 1.71
N GLY A 140 3.90 1.18 1.54
CA GLY A 140 3.24 2.47 1.77
C GLY A 140 2.42 2.45 3.06
N ILE A 141 2.60 3.48 3.88
CA ILE A 141 1.88 3.67 5.13
C ILE A 141 1.40 5.10 5.29
N LEU A 142 0.24 5.25 5.91
CA LEU A 142 -0.36 6.52 6.31
C LEU A 142 -0.30 6.59 7.85
N PRO A 143 0.75 7.20 8.45
CA PRO A 143 1.06 7.08 9.87
C PRO A 143 0.06 7.77 10.77
N GLU A 144 -0.78 8.65 10.22
CA GLU A 144 -1.87 9.30 10.96
C GLU A 144 -2.98 8.30 11.36
N GLY A 145 -3.01 7.12 10.75
CA GLY A 145 -3.98 6.06 11.05
C GLY A 145 -5.43 6.41 10.74
N THR A 146 -5.81 7.68 10.85
CA THR A 146 -7.13 8.22 10.56
C THR A 146 -7.01 9.44 9.65
N ARG A 147 -8.07 9.74 8.90
CA ARG A 147 -8.10 10.93 8.03
C ARG A 147 -8.20 12.19 8.87
N ARG A 148 -7.45 13.21 8.49
CA ARG A 148 -7.58 14.57 9.07
C ARG A 148 -9.02 15.06 8.88
N GLY A 149 -9.55 15.76 9.90
CA GLY A 149 -10.92 16.30 9.86
C GLY A 149 -12.04 15.33 10.26
N LYS A 150 -11.74 14.07 10.60
CA LYS A 150 -12.69 13.17 11.26
C LYS A 150 -12.43 13.11 12.76
N GLY A 151 -13.10 13.99 13.50
CA GLY A 151 -13.05 14.05 14.97
C GLY A 151 -12.35 15.30 15.49
N THR A 152 -12.51 15.57 16.77
CA THR A 152 -11.99 16.76 17.47
C THR A 152 -10.51 16.66 17.86
N LYS A 153 -9.90 15.48 17.73
CA LYS A 153 -8.49 15.28 18.08
C LYS A 153 -7.58 15.51 16.89
N LYS A 154 -6.46 16.21 17.14
CA LYS A 154 -5.37 16.29 16.15
C LYS A 154 -4.87 14.87 15.84
N PRO A 155 -4.62 14.53 14.56
CA PRO A 155 -4.08 13.23 14.22
C PRO A 155 -2.71 13.05 14.87
N GLU A 156 -2.54 11.97 15.61
CA GLU A 156 -1.24 11.59 16.16
C GLU A 156 -0.47 10.79 15.11
N ILE A 157 0.79 11.16 14.93
CA ILE A 157 1.69 10.36 14.08
C ILE A 157 2.17 9.18 14.91
N HIS A 158 1.76 7.99 14.53
CA HIS A 158 2.18 6.77 15.22
C HIS A 158 3.64 6.43 14.90
N SER A 159 4.41 6.10 15.92
CA SER A 159 5.81 5.68 15.82
C SER A 159 6.03 4.36 15.03
N GLY A 160 4.95 3.67 14.71
CA GLY A 160 4.99 2.40 13.97
C GLY A 160 5.71 2.47 12.63
N ALA A 161 5.60 3.60 11.91
CA ALA A 161 6.32 3.79 10.64
C ALA A 161 7.84 3.79 10.84
N ALA A 162 8.34 4.53 11.83
CA ALA A 162 9.76 4.57 12.16
C ALA A 162 10.28 3.21 12.62
N PHE A 163 9.48 2.48 13.39
CA PHE A 163 9.82 1.14 13.86
C PHE A 163 9.92 0.15 12.67
N ILE A 164 8.96 0.17 11.74
CA ILE A 164 8.96 -0.67 10.53
C ILE A 164 10.19 -0.36 9.67
N ALA A 165 10.51 0.92 9.44
CA ALA A 165 11.68 1.34 8.66
C ALA A 165 12.98 0.83 9.30
N LYS A 166 13.14 1.00 10.62
CA LYS A 166 14.31 0.51 11.37
C LYS A 166 14.45 -1.01 11.27
N MET A 167 13.38 -1.76 11.50
CA MET A 167 13.38 -3.22 11.43
C MET A 167 13.59 -3.74 10.01
N GLY A 168 13.10 -3.02 9.01
CA GLY A 168 13.28 -3.33 7.58
C GLY A 168 14.64 -2.89 7.03
N ARG A 169 15.41 -2.08 7.77
CA ARG A 169 16.63 -1.40 7.30
C ARG A 169 16.39 -0.64 5.99
N ALA A 170 15.23 0.01 5.91
CA ALA A 170 14.75 0.69 4.71
C ALA A 170 14.72 2.21 4.91
N PRO A 171 15.11 2.98 3.90
CA PRO A 171 14.93 4.42 3.93
C PRO A 171 13.44 4.78 3.94
N ILE A 172 13.14 5.94 4.54
CA ILE A 172 11.81 6.53 4.51
C ILE A 172 11.77 7.57 3.38
N LEU A 173 10.81 7.42 2.48
CA LEU A 173 10.54 8.40 1.43
C LEU A 173 9.22 9.11 1.75
N PRO A 174 9.25 10.40 2.11
CA PRO A 174 8.03 11.15 2.37
C PRO A 174 7.31 11.50 1.06
N MET A 175 5.98 11.41 1.10
CA MET A 175 5.09 11.82 0.03
C MET A 175 4.03 12.77 0.58
N THR A 176 3.67 13.79 -0.17
CA THR A 176 2.56 14.69 0.19
C THR A 176 1.47 14.58 -0.87
N VAL A 177 0.25 14.27 -0.44
CA VAL A 177 -0.95 14.38 -1.26
C VAL A 177 -1.62 15.72 -0.94
N ARG A 178 -1.86 16.52 -1.97
CA ARG A 178 -2.57 17.80 -1.89
C ARG A 178 -3.84 17.71 -2.73
N ASN A 179 -4.93 18.23 -2.18
CA ASN A 179 -6.21 18.40 -2.87
C ASN A 179 -6.34 19.81 -3.36
#